data_27766270bf858d23897904c329ffc48a
#
_entry.id   27766270bf858d23897904c329ffc48a
#
_cell.length_a   1.000
_cell.length_b   1.000
_cell.length_c   1.000
_cell.angle_alpha   90.00
_cell.angle_beta   90.00
_cell.angle_gamma   90.00
#
_symmetry.space_group_name_H-M   'P 1'
#
loop_
_entity.id
_entity.type
_entity.pdbx_description
1 polymer ?
#
loop_
_entity_poly.entity_id
_entity_poly.type
_entity_poly.pdbx_seq_one_letter_code
_entity_poly.pdbx_strand_id
1 'polypeptide(L)'
;MKFINYTREHANEIANTGFNRDYPKSLIGKFDKPERFEREGWSYTLIDEDKVIYVGGIHPLWQGVGEVWFVGSSHLNKMPVKYIRAFKKKSYELIDEHNIIRLQAPIRKEFKIAKRFVEWWGLKEEGLMKKYFDNHDYYMMGWTR
;
A
#
# COMPACT_ATOMS: atom_id res chain seq x y z
N MET A 1 17.23 8.15 -3.93
CA MET A 1 15.93 7.67 -3.40
C MET A 1 15.26 8.77 -2.60
N LYS A 2 14.04 9.10 -2.96
CA LYS A 2 13.27 10.16 -2.27
C LYS A 2 11.78 9.89 -2.33
N PHE A 3 11.04 10.42 -1.35
CA PHE A 3 9.58 10.46 -1.38
C PHE A 3 9.11 11.80 -1.96
N ILE A 4 8.11 11.73 -2.83
CA ILE A 4 7.40 12.89 -3.35
C ILE A 4 5.90 12.67 -3.19
N ASN A 5 5.11 13.72 -3.29
CA ASN A 5 3.65 13.59 -3.24
C ASN A 5 3.15 12.69 -4.37
N TYR A 6 2.23 11.80 -4.04
CA TYR A 6 1.62 10.92 -5.03
C TYR A 6 0.71 11.72 -5.97
N THR A 7 0.80 11.40 -7.26
CA THR A 7 -0.14 11.86 -8.29
C THR A 7 -0.58 10.69 -9.15
N ARG A 8 -1.71 10.84 -9.85
CA ARG A 8 -2.21 9.81 -10.77
C ARG A 8 -1.21 9.46 -11.89
N GLU A 9 -0.37 10.41 -12.28
CA GLU A 9 0.65 10.18 -13.30
C GLU A 9 1.67 9.13 -12.85
N HIS A 10 1.97 9.06 -11.55
CA HIS A 10 2.85 8.01 -11.00
C HIS A 10 2.21 6.63 -11.12
N ALA A 11 0.91 6.53 -10.88
CA ALA A 11 0.17 5.29 -11.07
C ALA A 11 0.12 4.88 -12.55
N ASN A 12 -0.05 5.85 -13.45
CA ASN A 12 -0.03 5.61 -14.89
C ASN A 12 1.34 5.09 -15.34
N GLU A 13 2.42 5.62 -14.76
CA GLU A 13 3.77 5.12 -15.02
C GLU A 13 3.92 3.65 -14.61
N ILE A 14 3.41 3.27 -13.45
CA ILE A 14 3.39 1.87 -13.02
C ILE A 14 2.60 1.02 -14.01
N ALA A 15 1.42 1.46 -14.41
CA ALA A 15 0.59 0.72 -15.37
C ALA A 15 1.29 0.53 -16.72
N ASN A 16 2.06 1.52 -17.17
CA ASN A 16 2.77 1.47 -18.45
C ASN A 16 4.06 0.64 -18.39
N THR A 17 4.77 0.65 -17.25
CA THR A 17 6.02 -0.07 -17.08
C THR A 17 5.85 -1.47 -16.48
N GLY A 18 4.71 -1.75 -15.88
CA GLY A 18 4.35 -3.03 -15.28
C GLY A 18 4.28 -2.98 -13.76
N PHE A 19 3.31 -3.70 -13.23
CA PHE A 19 3.14 -3.91 -11.80
C PHE A 19 4.18 -4.90 -11.28
N ASN A 20 4.41 -4.87 -9.96
CA ASN A 20 5.17 -5.92 -9.32
C ASN A 20 4.53 -7.29 -9.65
N ARG A 21 5.36 -8.30 -9.96
CA ARG A 21 4.90 -9.64 -10.41
C ARG A 21 3.96 -10.33 -9.42
N ASP A 22 4.07 -9.99 -8.13
CA ASP A 22 3.26 -10.60 -7.08
C ASP A 22 1.92 -9.87 -6.88
N TYR A 23 1.68 -8.78 -7.63
CA TYR A 23 0.43 -8.04 -7.55
C TYR A 23 -0.66 -8.81 -8.31
N PRO A 24 -1.74 -9.26 -7.65
CA PRO A 24 -2.79 -10.04 -8.31
C PRO A 24 -3.47 -9.23 -9.41
N LYS A 25 -3.61 -9.83 -10.59
CA LYS A 25 -4.28 -9.18 -11.74
C LYS A 25 -5.69 -8.73 -11.41
N SER A 26 -6.41 -9.48 -10.57
CA SER A 26 -7.77 -9.12 -10.14
C SER A 26 -7.85 -7.85 -9.30
N LEU A 27 -6.72 -7.40 -8.72
CA LEU A 27 -6.66 -6.15 -7.95
C LEU A 27 -6.31 -4.94 -8.81
N ILE A 28 -5.91 -5.15 -10.07
CA ILE A 28 -5.60 -4.05 -10.99
C ILE A 28 -6.85 -3.19 -11.19
N GLY A 29 -8.02 -3.80 -11.34
CA GLY A 29 -9.28 -3.09 -11.46
C GLY A 29 -9.66 -2.29 -10.20
N LYS A 30 -9.16 -2.67 -9.03
CA LYS A 30 -9.33 -1.89 -7.79
C LYS A 30 -8.57 -0.56 -7.85
N PHE A 31 -7.57 -0.48 -8.71
CA PHE A 31 -6.73 0.70 -8.92
C PHE A 31 -7.06 1.42 -10.25
N ASP A 32 -8.25 1.21 -10.80
CA ASP A 32 -8.70 1.80 -12.06
C ASP A 32 -8.94 3.31 -11.97
N LYS A 33 -9.14 3.81 -10.75
CA LYS A 33 -9.33 5.24 -10.46
C LYS A 33 -8.23 5.75 -9.54
N PRO A 34 -7.00 5.85 -10.05
CA PRO A 34 -5.83 6.23 -9.24
C PRO A 34 -5.94 7.63 -8.63
N GLU A 35 -6.75 8.52 -9.20
CA GLU A 35 -7.01 9.85 -8.66
C GLU A 35 -7.69 9.84 -7.29
N ARG A 36 -8.38 8.76 -6.91
CA ARG A 36 -9.02 8.64 -5.59
C ARG A 36 -8.01 8.58 -4.45
N PHE A 37 -6.78 8.20 -4.75
CA PHE A 37 -5.71 8.08 -3.78
C PHE A 37 -4.88 9.35 -3.67
N GLU A 38 -5.12 10.35 -4.51
CA GLU A 38 -4.45 11.65 -4.42
C GLU A 38 -4.93 12.39 -3.18
N ARG A 39 -4.05 12.44 -2.16
CA ARG A 39 -4.33 13.15 -0.93
C ARG A 39 -3.01 13.64 -0.35
N GLU A 40 -2.76 14.92 -0.51
CA GLU A 40 -1.53 15.56 -0.02
C GLU A 40 -1.35 15.30 1.47
N GLY A 41 -0.12 14.95 1.87
CA GLY A 41 0.19 14.63 3.25
C GLY A 41 -0.18 13.21 3.69
N TRP A 42 -0.88 12.44 2.84
CA TRP A 42 -1.32 11.08 3.15
C TRP A 42 -0.82 10.04 2.17
N SER A 43 -0.53 10.43 0.93
CA SER A 43 -0.11 9.53 -0.14
C SER A 43 1.22 9.98 -0.74
N TYR A 44 2.08 9.02 -1.02
CA TYR A 44 3.45 9.29 -1.46
C TYR A 44 3.88 8.32 -2.54
N THR A 45 4.85 8.79 -3.32
CA THR A 45 5.55 7.97 -4.32
C THR A 45 7.01 7.88 -3.94
N LEU A 46 7.55 6.68 -3.96
CA LEU A 46 9.00 6.48 -3.83
C LEU A 46 9.63 6.51 -5.21
N ILE A 47 10.57 7.44 -5.41
CA ILE A 47 11.37 7.58 -6.62
C ILE A 47 12.81 7.18 -6.32
N ASP A 48 13.40 6.38 -7.18
CA ASP A 48 14.83 6.07 -7.16
C ASP A 48 15.35 6.04 -8.60
N GLU A 49 16.44 6.79 -8.86
CA GLU A 49 17.02 6.92 -10.21
C GLU A 49 15.97 7.31 -11.27
N ASP A 50 15.13 8.29 -10.93
CA ASP A 50 14.03 8.80 -11.77
C ASP A 50 12.96 7.76 -12.14
N LYS A 51 12.91 6.63 -11.43
CA LYS A 51 11.91 5.58 -11.63
C LYS A 51 10.94 5.53 -10.48
N VAL A 52 9.66 5.33 -10.77
CA VAL A 52 8.64 5.06 -9.75
C VAL A 52 8.82 3.64 -9.22
N ILE A 53 9.19 3.53 -7.97
CA ILE A 53 9.38 2.23 -7.31
C ILE A 53 8.05 1.71 -6.78
N TYR A 54 7.34 2.54 -6.03
CA TYR A 54 5.98 2.25 -5.58
C TYR A 54 5.22 3.54 -5.25
N VAL A 55 3.91 3.40 -5.19
CA VAL A 55 2.99 4.40 -4.68
C VAL A 55 2.26 3.82 -3.48
N GLY A 56 1.93 4.65 -2.51
CA GLY A 56 1.24 4.17 -1.32
C GLY A 56 0.94 5.29 -0.33
N GLY A 57 0.29 4.90 0.75
CA GLY A 57 -0.06 5.85 1.81
C GLY A 57 -1.12 5.31 2.73
N ILE A 58 -1.78 6.23 3.42
CA ILE A 58 -2.88 5.93 4.32
C ILE A 58 -4.12 6.65 3.80
N HIS A 59 -5.19 5.90 3.58
CA HIS A 59 -6.50 6.44 3.27
C HIS A 59 -7.25 6.65 4.58
N PRO A 60 -7.47 7.91 5.02
CA PRO A 60 -8.18 8.16 6.28
C PRO A 60 -9.63 7.74 6.15
N LEU A 61 -10.11 6.94 7.11
CA LEU A 61 -11.50 6.49 7.19
C LEU A 61 -12.32 7.44 8.07
N TRP A 62 -11.82 7.68 9.28
CA TRP A 62 -12.32 8.67 10.23
C TRP A 62 -11.19 9.04 11.18
N GLN A 63 -11.45 9.92 12.14
CA GLN A 63 -10.40 10.45 13.01
C GLN A 63 -9.62 9.31 13.71
N GLY A 64 -8.30 9.32 13.51
CA GLY A 64 -7.38 8.37 14.13
C GLY A 64 -7.32 6.99 13.45
N VAL A 65 -8.13 6.73 12.42
CA VAL A 65 -8.20 5.43 11.76
C VAL A 65 -7.94 5.57 10.26
N GLY A 66 -7.03 4.76 9.74
CA GLY A 66 -6.70 4.76 8.32
C GLY A 66 -6.50 3.38 7.74
N GLU A 67 -6.65 3.29 6.44
CA GLU A 67 -6.40 2.09 5.66
C GLU A 67 -5.11 2.26 4.87
N VAL A 68 -4.17 1.36 5.07
CA VAL A 68 -2.90 1.37 4.33
C VAL A 68 -3.12 0.84 2.94
N TRP A 69 -2.57 1.51 1.95
CA TRP A 69 -2.58 1.03 0.58
C TRP A 69 -1.17 1.13 -0.03
N PHE A 70 -0.92 0.27 -1.00
CA PHE A 70 0.41 0.16 -1.59
C PHE A 70 0.31 -0.52 -2.95
N VAL A 71 0.96 0.05 -3.96
CA VAL A 71 1.08 -0.55 -5.29
C VAL A 71 2.52 -0.45 -5.74
N GLY A 72 3.14 -1.60 -5.96
CA GLY A 72 4.54 -1.69 -6.40
C GLY A 72 4.66 -1.78 -7.90
N SER A 73 5.67 -1.12 -8.46
CA SER A 73 6.09 -1.29 -9.85
C SER A 73 6.94 -2.56 -10.01
N SER A 74 7.22 -2.93 -11.27
CA SER A 74 8.13 -4.05 -11.59
C SER A 74 9.53 -3.87 -11.03
N HIS A 75 9.93 -2.64 -10.70
CA HIS A 75 11.22 -2.37 -10.05
C HIS A 75 11.33 -2.97 -8.64
N LEU A 76 10.21 -3.36 -8.04
CA LEU A 76 10.17 -4.09 -6.76
C LEU A 76 10.30 -5.61 -6.91
N ASN A 77 10.42 -6.16 -8.13
CA ASN A 77 10.47 -7.62 -8.32
C ASN A 77 11.61 -8.30 -7.56
N LYS A 78 12.70 -7.60 -7.34
CA LYS A 78 13.83 -8.07 -6.53
C LYS A 78 13.68 -7.76 -5.05
N MET A 79 12.64 -7.06 -4.67
CA MET A 79 12.32 -6.67 -3.28
C MET A 79 13.52 -6.15 -2.49
N PRO A 80 14.24 -5.11 -2.98
CA PRO A 80 15.38 -4.56 -2.24
C PRO A 80 14.96 -4.07 -0.86
N VAL A 81 15.68 -4.53 0.16
CA VAL A 81 15.40 -4.23 1.57
C VAL A 81 15.33 -2.73 1.84
N LYS A 82 16.14 -1.93 1.12
CA LYS A 82 16.14 -0.47 1.26
C LYS A 82 14.76 0.15 1.00
N TYR A 83 14.01 -0.36 0.02
CA TYR A 83 12.67 0.15 -0.32
C TYR A 83 11.63 -0.22 0.74
N ILE A 84 11.70 -1.44 1.23
CA ILE A 84 10.81 -1.95 2.28
C ILE A 84 11.01 -1.18 3.58
N ARG A 85 12.26 -0.92 3.97
CA ARG A 85 12.60 -0.12 5.14
C ARG A 85 12.12 1.33 5.00
N ALA A 86 12.28 1.90 3.79
CA ALA A 86 11.79 3.25 3.51
C ALA A 86 10.28 3.33 3.67
N PHE A 87 9.54 2.34 3.20
CA PHE A 87 8.09 2.25 3.39
C PHE A 87 7.71 2.23 4.87
N LYS A 88 8.37 1.38 5.65
CA LYS A 88 8.09 1.26 7.09
C LYS A 88 8.34 2.58 7.82
N LYS A 89 9.47 3.22 7.55
CA LYS A 89 9.82 4.51 8.14
C LYS A 89 8.77 5.57 7.78
N LYS A 90 8.39 5.65 6.50
CA LYS A 90 7.40 6.63 6.04
C LYS A 90 6.03 6.41 6.66
N SER A 91 5.62 5.16 6.85
CA SER A 91 4.35 4.86 7.51
C SER A 91 4.33 5.35 8.96
N TYR A 92 5.43 5.18 9.71
CA TYR A 92 5.51 5.69 11.09
C TYR A 92 5.50 7.22 11.15
N GLU A 93 6.12 7.89 10.19
CA GLU A 93 6.04 9.35 10.08
C GLU A 93 4.58 9.80 9.90
N LEU A 94 3.84 9.14 9.02
CA LEU A 94 2.42 9.45 8.79
C LEU A 94 1.56 9.17 10.02
N ILE A 95 1.84 8.08 10.72
CA ILE A 95 1.15 7.74 11.97
C ILE A 95 1.29 8.88 12.99
N ASP A 96 2.50 9.41 13.14
CA ASP A 96 2.76 10.47 14.11
C ASP A 96 2.19 11.82 13.64
N GLU A 97 2.35 12.17 12.37
CA GLU A 97 1.82 13.42 11.80
C GLU A 97 0.30 13.53 11.92
N HIS A 98 -0.40 12.43 11.75
CA HIS A 98 -1.87 12.41 11.70
C HIS A 98 -2.52 11.83 12.96
N ASN A 99 -1.73 11.56 14.00
CA ASN A 99 -2.23 11.01 15.27
C ASN A 99 -3.05 9.73 15.07
N ILE A 100 -2.56 8.84 14.21
CA ILE A 100 -3.22 7.58 13.92
C ILE A 100 -3.15 6.66 15.13
N ILE A 101 -4.29 6.08 15.52
CA ILE A 101 -4.38 5.10 16.60
C ILE A 101 -4.64 3.70 16.07
N ARG A 102 -5.14 3.58 14.84
CA ARG A 102 -5.40 2.30 14.19
C ARG A 102 -5.09 2.37 12.70
N LEU A 103 -4.36 1.40 12.20
CA LEU A 103 -4.23 1.11 10.77
C LEU A 103 -4.84 -0.23 10.45
N GLN A 104 -5.44 -0.34 9.29
CA GLN A 104 -5.95 -1.61 8.79
C GLN A 104 -5.57 -1.80 7.32
N ALA A 105 -5.56 -3.03 6.88
CA ALA A 105 -5.33 -3.41 5.50
C ALA A 105 -6.08 -4.68 5.17
N PRO A 106 -7.05 -4.65 4.25
CA PRO A 106 -7.66 -5.88 3.74
C PRO A 106 -6.68 -6.51 2.75
N ILE A 107 -6.30 -7.76 3.00
CA ILE A 107 -5.36 -8.52 2.17
C ILE A 107 -6.06 -9.75 1.62
N ARG A 108 -6.05 -9.90 0.29
CA ARG A 108 -6.62 -11.07 -0.37
C ARG A 108 -5.96 -12.35 0.18
N LYS A 109 -6.78 -13.34 0.49
CA LYS A 109 -6.34 -14.58 1.14
C LYS A 109 -5.20 -15.27 0.38
N GLU A 110 -5.27 -15.31 -0.94
CA GLU A 110 -4.26 -15.92 -1.80
C GLU A 110 -2.98 -15.08 -1.93
N PHE A 111 -3.03 -13.78 -1.57
CA PHE A 111 -1.89 -12.88 -1.70
C PHE A 111 -0.96 -12.99 -0.48
N LYS A 112 -0.33 -14.16 -0.37
CA LYS A 112 0.48 -14.53 0.81
C LYS A 112 1.68 -13.61 1.04
N ILE A 113 2.29 -13.11 -0.04
CA ILE A 113 3.47 -12.24 0.09
C ILE A 113 3.08 -10.88 0.70
N ALA A 114 1.92 -10.34 0.33
CA ALA A 114 1.41 -9.11 0.92
C ALA A 114 1.09 -9.32 2.41
N LYS A 115 0.48 -10.45 2.76
CA LYS A 115 0.19 -10.77 4.16
C LYS A 115 1.46 -10.83 5.00
N ARG A 116 2.49 -11.52 4.51
CA ARG A 116 3.81 -11.57 5.19
C ARG A 116 4.43 -10.19 5.35
N PHE A 117 4.30 -9.35 4.33
CA PHE A 117 4.83 -7.99 4.36
C PHE A 117 4.16 -7.16 5.46
N VAL A 118 2.82 -7.15 5.53
CA VAL A 118 2.11 -6.38 6.55
C VAL A 118 2.31 -6.96 7.95
N GLU A 119 2.44 -8.28 8.09
CA GLU A 119 2.79 -8.92 9.37
C GLU A 119 4.18 -8.50 9.84
N TRP A 120 5.17 -8.49 8.94
CA TRP A 120 6.50 -7.99 9.26
C TRP A 120 6.47 -6.51 9.67
N TRP A 121 5.63 -5.71 9.04
CA TRP A 121 5.45 -4.32 9.40
C TRP A 121 4.84 -4.16 10.81
N GLY A 122 3.99 -5.07 11.24
CA GLY A 122 3.39 -5.07 12.55
C GLY A 122 1.87 -5.22 12.59
N LEU A 123 1.21 -5.40 11.45
CA LEU A 123 -0.21 -5.69 11.42
C LEU A 123 -0.45 -7.16 11.79
N LYS A 124 -1.58 -7.43 12.44
CA LYS A 124 -1.99 -8.77 12.85
C LYS A 124 -3.33 -9.12 12.21
N GLU A 125 -3.53 -10.40 11.93
CA GLU A 125 -4.80 -10.90 11.42
C GLU A 125 -5.90 -10.72 12.46
N GLU A 126 -6.98 -10.07 12.07
CA GLU A 126 -8.14 -9.83 12.94
C GLU A 126 -9.36 -10.66 12.53
N GLY A 127 -9.42 -11.11 11.31
CA GLY A 127 -10.53 -11.94 10.86
C GLY A 127 -10.55 -12.16 9.37
N LEU A 128 -11.34 -13.16 8.97
CA LEU A 128 -11.59 -13.49 7.58
C LEU A 128 -12.88 -12.83 7.11
N MET A 129 -12.80 -12.08 6.02
CA MET A 129 -13.96 -11.46 5.36
C MET A 129 -14.29 -12.24 4.10
N LYS A 130 -15.34 -13.05 4.16
CA LYS A 130 -15.76 -13.86 3.02
C LYS A 130 -16.34 -12.98 1.91
N LYS A 131 -15.90 -13.22 0.66
CA LYS A 131 -16.39 -12.53 -0.54
C LYS A 131 -16.38 -11.01 -0.41
N TYR A 132 -15.31 -10.49 0.17
CA TYR A 132 -15.16 -9.08 0.46
C TYR A 132 -15.04 -8.21 -0.80
N PHE A 133 -14.26 -8.67 -1.79
CA PHE A 133 -14.03 -7.94 -3.02
C PHE A 133 -13.85 -8.93 -4.18
N ASP A 134 -14.54 -8.68 -5.31
CA ASP A 134 -14.44 -9.49 -6.52
C ASP A 134 -14.62 -10.99 -6.26
N ASN A 135 -15.58 -11.33 -5.38
CA ASN A 135 -15.93 -12.70 -4.99
C ASN A 135 -14.74 -13.49 -4.35
N HIS A 136 -13.78 -12.78 -3.80
CA HIS A 136 -12.64 -13.37 -3.09
C HIS A 136 -12.66 -13.06 -1.60
N ASP A 137 -12.13 -14.00 -0.82
CA ASP A 137 -11.96 -13.83 0.62
C ASP A 137 -10.74 -12.98 0.92
N TYR A 138 -10.85 -12.13 1.95
CA TYR A 138 -9.79 -11.25 2.43
C TYR A 138 -9.59 -11.43 3.91
N TYR A 139 -8.35 -11.29 4.38
CA TYR A 139 -8.09 -11.08 5.80
C TYR A 139 -8.09 -9.59 6.10
N MET A 140 -8.75 -9.21 7.18
CA MET A 140 -8.54 -7.89 7.75
C MET A 140 -7.31 -7.94 8.65
N MET A 141 -6.30 -7.18 8.28
CA MET A 141 -5.08 -7.02 9.07
C MET A 141 -5.15 -5.69 9.81
N GLY A 142 -4.77 -5.66 11.06
CA GLY A 142 -4.88 -4.47 11.90
C GLY A 142 -3.67 -4.21 12.77
N TRP A 143 -3.41 -2.93 13.02
CA TRP A 143 -2.42 -2.43 13.95
C TRP A 143 -3.07 -1.36 14.82
N THR A 144 -2.76 -1.35 16.10
CA THR A 144 -3.16 -0.29 17.04
C THR A 144 -1.95 0.25 17.77
N ARG A 145 -2.04 1.55 18.10
CA ARG A 145 -1.01 2.22 18.90
C ARG A 145 -0.95 1.65 20.31
#